data_6616e0c78d97fbbc279bb38f56291722
#
_entry.id   6616e0c78d97fbbc279bb38f56291722
#
_cell.length_a   1.000
_cell.length_b   1.000
_cell.length_c   1.000
_cell.angle_alpha   90.00
_cell.angle_beta   90.00
_cell.angle_gamma   90.00
#
_symmetry.space_group_name_H-M   'P 1'
#
loop_
_entity.id
_entity.type
_entity.pdbx_description
1 polymer ?
#
loop_
_entity_poly.entity_id
_entity_poly.type
_entity_poly.pdbx_seq_one_letter_code
_entity_poly.pdbx_strand_id
1 'polypeptide(L)'
;EAVIRFQSQSITEMFPAQGPVRTKIVGKVTGEKEKQSKRVEDYLNYLLIHEMSEYRTETEKMLFSLPLAGSAFRKVYFDPSLDRPSSIFVPAEDVVVNYGASDLETCERATHVMRKSSNSVRKMQVNGFYRDIDIPDGSDNTSDINKKYNEITGEAATYNFDNTHTILEMQVDLDLEGFEDTNEEGEQTGIAIPYVVTIDYPSGKILSIRRNYFEDDPKKLRRMHFVHYQYLPGLGFYGFG
;
A
#
# COMPACT_ATOMS: atom_id res chain seq x y z
N GLU A 1 -22.59 -12.96 -11.33
CA GLU A 1 -22.07 -13.99 -12.26
C GLU A 1 -20.86 -13.47 -13.06
N ALA A 2 -20.94 -12.30 -13.74
CA ALA A 2 -19.84 -11.75 -14.55
C ALA A 2 -18.55 -11.54 -13.75
N VAL A 3 -18.63 -11.01 -12.54
CA VAL A 3 -17.50 -10.78 -11.63
C VAL A 3 -16.79 -12.09 -11.26
N ILE A 4 -17.56 -13.12 -10.91
CA ILE A 4 -17.02 -14.43 -10.55
C ILE A 4 -16.31 -15.07 -11.75
N ARG A 5 -16.90 -14.94 -12.94
CA ARG A 5 -16.30 -15.44 -14.18
C ARG A 5 -14.98 -14.74 -14.50
N PHE A 6 -14.96 -13.40 -14.40
CA PHE A 6 -13.73 -12.61 -14.55
C PHE A 6 -12.66 -13.05 -13.56
N GLN A 7 -12.99 -13.14 -12.26
CA GLN A 7 -12.07 -13.56 -11.22
C GLN A 7 -11.49 -14.96 -11.51
N SER A 8 -12.36 -15.94 -11.82
CA SER A 8 -11.93 -17.32 -12.06
C SER A 8 -11.00 -17.46 -13.27
N GLN A 9 -11.29 -16.74 -14.35
CA GLN A 9 -10.43 -16.73 -15.54
C GLN A 9 -9.09 -16.06 -15.25
N SER A 10 -9.13 -14.87 -14.63
CA SER A 10 -7.92 -14.10 -14.34
C SER A 10 -6.99 -14.84 -13.36
N ILE A 11 -7.52 -15.49 -12.32
CA ILE A 11 -6.69 -16.23 -11.36
C ILE A 11 -5.97 -17.42 -12.03
N THR A 12 -6.66 -18.10 -12.95
CA THR A 12 -6.07 -19.23 -13.68
C THR A 12 -4.93 -18.77 -14.60
N GLU A 13 -5.06 -17.61 -15.22
CA GLU A 13 -4.02 -17.04 -16.07
C GLU A 13 -2.84 -16.48 -15.28
N MET A 14 -3.11 -15.85 -14.12
CA MET A 14 -2.08 -15.25 -13.28
C MET A 14 -1.26 -16.28 -12.48
N PHE A 15 -1.85 -17.44 -12.17
CA PHE A 15 -1.19 -18.53 -11.42
C PHE A 15 -1.17 -19.84 -12.22
N PRO A 16 -0.45 -19.88 -13.35
CA PRO A 16 -0.27 -21.13 -14.10
C PRO A 16 0.53 -22.14 -13.28
N ALA A 17 0.44 -23.42 -13.65
CA ALA A 17 1.13 -24.52 -12.94
C ALA A 17 2.66 -24.34 -12.82
N GLN A 18 3.27 -23.56 -13.72
CA GLN A 18 4.70 -23.27 -13.73
C GLN A 18 5.10 -22.09 -12.83
N GLY A 19 4.13 -21.45 -12.16
CA GLY A 19 4.30 -20.27 -11.32
C GLY A 19 3.98 -18.97 -12.04
N PRO A 20 3.71 -17.88 -11.25
CA PRO A 20 3.28 -16.58 -11.78
C PRO A 20 4.40 -15.78 -12.46
N VAL A 21 5.67 -16.10 -12.20
CA VAL A 21 6.81 -15.32 -12.71
C VAL A 21 7.50 -16.06 -13.85
N ARG A 22 7.76 -15.34 -14.93
CA ARG A 22 8.65 -15.73 -16.02
C ARG A 22 9.67 -14.66 -16.29
N THR A 23 10.90 -15.05 -16.53
CA THR A 23 11.99 -14.13 -16.83
C THR A 23 12.29 -14.09 -18.32
N LYS A 24 12.68 -12.91 -18.80
CA LYS A 24 13.15 -12.70 -20.19
C LYS A 24 14.46 -11.93 -20.17
N ILE A 25 15.46 -12.46 -20.86
CA ILE A 25 16.75 -11.79 -21.01
C ILE A 25 16.61 -10.66 -22.04
N VAL A 26 16.96 -9.45 -21.62
CA VAL A 26 17.03 -8.29 -22.51
C VAL A 26 18.47 -8.11 -22.99
N GLY A 27 18.68 -7.98 -24.30
CA GLY A 27 19.98 -7.83 -24.91
C GLY A 27 20.64 -9.17 -25.31
N LYS A 28 21.98 -9.23 -25.32
CA LYS A 28 22.71 -10.43 -25.79
C LYS A 28 22.56 -11.58 -24.80
N VAL A 29 22.08 -12.72 -25.31
CA VAL A 29 21.93 -13.96 -24.54
C VAL A 29 23.29 -14.65 -24.40
N THR A 30 23.65 -15.03 -23.18
CA THR A 30 24.83 -15.85 -22.86
C THR A 30 24.41 -16.95 -21.90
N GLY A 31 25.13 -18.08 -21.89
CA GLY A 31 24.79 -19.21 -21.02
C GLY A 31 24.82 -18.87 -19.52
N GLU A 32 25.63 -17.86 -19.09
CA GLU A 32 25.62 -17.37 -17.72
C GLU A 32 24.33 -16.59 -17.40
N LYS A 33 23.90 -15.72 -18.32
CA LYS A 33 22.63 -14.97 -18.18
C LYS A 33 21.42 -15.90 -18.18
N GLU A 34 21.44 -16.97 -18.95
CA GLU A 34 20.35 -17.98 -18.93
C GLU A 34 20.26 -18.67 -17.56
N LYS A 35 21.40 -19.10 -17.00
CA LYS A 35 21.45 -19.69 -15.66
C LYS A 35 21.00 -18.70 -14.58
N GLN A 36 21.40 -17.44 -14.70
CA GLN A 36 20.99 -16.38 -13.76
C GLN A 36 19.48 -16.11 -13.88
N SER A 37 18.98 -15.97 -15.10
CA SER A 37 17.56 -15.79 -15.40
C SER A 37 16.71 -16.89 -14.76
N LYS A 38 17.11 -18.16 -14.94
CA LYS A 38 16.40 -19.30 -14.34
C LYS A 38 16.41 -19.27 -12.80
N ARG A 39 17.55 -18.96 -12.18
CA ARG A 39 17.62 -18.81 -10.71
C ARG A 39 16.72 -17.70 -10.18
N VAL A 40 16.65 -16.56 -10.88
CA VAL A 40 15.77 -15.45 -10.52
C VAL A 40 14.30 -15.86 -10.64
N GLU A 41 13.93 -16.55 -11.72
CA GLU A 41 12.58 -17.09 -11.93
C GLU A 41 12.17 -18.06 -10.81
N ASP A 42 13.02 -19.04 -10.53
CA ASP A 42 12.76 -20.03 -9.49
C ASP A 42 12.65 -19.39 -8.10
N TYR A 43 13.53 -18.44 -7.77
CA TYR A 43 13.50 -17.71 -6.50
C TYR A 43 12.24 -16.84 -6.34
N LEU A 44 11.86 -16.09 -7.37
CA LEU A 44 10.66 -15.24 -7.31
C LEU A 44 9.38 -16.09 -7.23
N ASN A 45 9.32 -17.22 -7.94
CA ASN A 45 8.20 -18.15 -7.81
C ASN A 45 8.11 -18.77 -6.41
N TYR A 46 9.26 -19.16 -5.83
CA TYR A 46 9.34 -19.64 -4.46
C TYR A 46 8.86 -18.56 -3.47
N LEU A 47 9.35 -17.33 -3.61
CA LEU A 47 8.96 -16.21 -2.75
C LEU A 47 7.44 -15.95 -2.79
N LEU A 48 6.84 -15.87 -3.98
CA LEU A 48 5.43 -15.54 -4.15
C LEU A 48 4.48 -16.68 -3.77
N ILE A 49 4.91 -17.96 -3.90
CA ILE A 49 4.04 -19.11 -3.67
C ILE A 49 4.19 -19.65 -2.25
N HIS A 50 5.42 -19.64 -1.69
CA HIS A 50 5.72 -20.29 -0.43
C HIS A 50 5.97 -19.31 0.72
N GLU A 51 6.77 -18.27 0.50
CA GLU A 51 7.07 -17.29 1.55
C GLU A 51 5.92 -16.31 1.76
N MET A 52 5.36 -15.78 0.66
CA MET A 52 4.25 -14.83 0.69
C MET A 52 2.92 -15.57 0.58
N SER A 53 2.54 -16.33 1.62
CA SER A 53 1.33 -17.16 1.62
C SER A 53 0.04 -16.36 1.37
N GLU A 54 0.02 -15.08 1.72
CA GLU A 54 -1.09 -14.16 1.46
C GLU A 54 -1.23 -13.77 -0.02
N TYR A 55 -0.16 -13.86 -0.82
CA TYR A 55 -0.11 -13.27 -2.16
C TYR A 55 -1.26 -13.71 -3.07
N ARG A 56 -1.57 -15.00 -3.09
CA ARG A 56 -2.67 -15.56 -3.88
C ARG A 56 -4.04 -15.10 -3.37
N THR A 57 -4.27 -15.22 -2.07
CA THR A 57 -5.55 -14.83 -1.44
C THR A 57 -5.83 -13.34 -1.63
N GLU A 58 -4.82 -12.50 -1.44
CA GLU A 58 -4.94 -11.07 -1.67
C GLU A 58 -5.17 -10.73 -3.16
N THR A 59 -4.62 -11.52 -4.08
CA THR A 59 -4.91 -11.39 -5.51
C THR A 59 -6.36 -11.77 -5.82
N GLU A 60 -6.87 -12.85 -5.24
CA GLU A 60 -8.26 -13.29 -5.41
C GLU A 60 -9.25 -12.21 -4.93
N LYS A 61 -9.00 -11.61 -3.76
CA LYS A 61 -9.81 -10.48 -3.23
C LYS A 61 -9.76 -9.28 -4.17
N MET A 62 -8.57 -8.92 -4.64
CA MET A 62 -8.38 -7.80 -5.57
C MET A 62 -9.15 -8.01 -6.87
N LEU A 63 -9.05 -9.20 -7.49
CA LEU A 63 -9.74 -9.52 -8.75
C LEU A 63 -11.26 -9.59 -8.59
N PHE A 64 -11.76 -9.92 -7.41
CA PHE A 64 -13.19 -9.85 -7.12
C PHE A 64 -13.66 -8.41 -6.97
N SER A 65 -12.90 -7.58 -6.24
CA SER A 65 -13.26 -6.19 -5.98
C SER A 65 -13.11 -5.27 -7.21
N LEU A 66 -12.11 -5.54 -8.06
CA LEU A 66 -11.75 -4.67 -9.17
C LEU A 66 -12.91 -4.35 -10.13
N PRO A 67 -13.68 -5.33 -10.65
CA PRO A 67 -14.82 -5.04 -11.54
C PRO A 67 -16.03 -4.44 -10.82
N LEU A 68 -16.10 -4.48 -9.49
CA LEU A 68 -17.18 -3.89 -8.71
C LEU A 68 -16.91 -2.42 -8.37
N ALA A 69 -15.68 -2.14 -7.94
CA ALA A 69 -15.28 -0.81 -7.48
C ALA A 69 -14.62 0.03 -8.59
N GLY A 70 -14.27 -0.58 -9.72
CA GLY A 70 -13.56 0.07 -10.83
C GLY A 70 -12.08 0.31 -10.59
N SER A 71 -11.66 0.34 -9.33
CA SER A 71 -10.27 0.49 -8.90
C SER A 71 -9.94 -0.43 -7.75
N ALA A 72 -8.69 -0.89 -7.73
CA ALA A 72 -8.12 -1.66 -6.64
C ALA A 72 -6.64 -1.29 -6.51
N PHE A 73 -6.11 -1.40 -5.31
CA PHE A 73 -4.71 -1.12 -5.06
C PHE A 73 -4.01 -2.35 -4.48
N ARG A 74 -2.72 -2.43 -4.75
CA ARG A 74 -1.84 -3.38 -4.11
C ARG A 74 -0.73 -2.63 -3.41
N LYS A 75 -0.60 -2.84 -2.10
CA LYS A 75 0.51 -2.28 -1.33
C LYS A 75 1.60 -3.33 -1.22
N VAL A 76 2.81 -2.95 -1.64
CA VAL A 76 4.02 -3.78 -1.54
C VAL A 76 5.00 -3.11 -0.59
N TYR A 77 5.40 -3.82 0.45
CA TYR A 77 6.30 -3.30 1.48
C TYR A 77 7.08 -4.44 2.13
N PHE A 78 8.14 -4.10 2.83
CA PHE A 78 8.83 -5.03 3.71
C PHE A 78 8.16 -4.99 5.08
N ASP A 79 7.69 -6.14 5.58
CA ASP A 79 7.06 -6.26 6.88
C ASP A 79 8.11 -6.62 7.94
N PRO A 80 8.47 -5.70 8.83
CA PRO A 80 9.50 -5.95 9.84
C PRO A 80 9.07 -6.98 10.90
N SER A 81 7.78 -7.25 11.04
CA SER A 81 7.27 -8.26 11.98
C SER A 81 7.40 -9.67 11.43
N LEU A 82 7.39 -9.81 10.10
CA LEU A 82 7.51 -11.07 9.38
C LEU A 82 8.91 -11.28 8.77
N ASP A 83 9.74 -10.24 8.81
CA ASP A 83 11.10 -10.19 8.21
C ASP A 83 11.11 -10.62 6.72
N ARG A 84 10.08 -10.21 5.97
CA ARG A 84 9.92 -10.53 4.55
C ARG A 84 9.10 -9.49 3.79
N PRO A 85 9.21 -9.46 2.45
CA PRO A 85 8.28 -8.71 1.62
C PRO A 85 6.84 -9.20 1.82
N SER A 86 5.90 -8.26 1.79
CA SER A 86 4.46 -8.52 1.86
C SER A 86 3.74 -7.74 0.76
N SER A 87 2.67 -8.33 0.25
CA SER A 87 1.84 -7.70 -0.77
C SER A 87 0.37 -7.91 -0.44
N ILE A 88 -0.29 -6.84 -0.05
CA ILE A 88 -1.68 -6.87 0.39
C ILE A 88 -2.60 -6.12 -0.58
N PHE A 89 -3.82 -6.57 -0.68
CA PHE A 89 -4.89 -5.86 -1.36
C PHE A 89 -5.37 -4.70 -0.48
N VAL A 90 -5.57 -3.53 -1.10
CA VAL A 90 -6.14 -2.35 -0.46
C VAL A 90 -7.34 -1.90 -1.31
N PRO A 91 -8.55 -1.86 -0.72
CA PRO A 91 -9.74 -1.39 -1.42
C PRO A 91 -9.62 0.09 -1.83
N ALA A 92 -10.33 0.48 -2.88
CA ALA A 92 -10.30 1.86 -3.37
C ALA A 92 -10.76 2.88 -2.32
N GLU A 93 -11.67 2.50 -1.43
CA GLU A 93 -12.18 3.33 -0.35
C GLU A 93 -11.15 3.65 0.74
N ASP A 94 -10.12 2.81 0.88
CA ASP A 94 -9.06 2.97 1.88
C ASP A 94 -7.83 3.71 1.31
N VAL A 95 -7.86 4.14 0.04
CA VAL A 95 -6.81 4.97 -0.57
C VAL A 95 -7.36 6.33 -0.93
N VAL A 96 -6.84 7.38 -0.32
CA VAL A 96 -7.27 8.77 -0.53
C VAL A 96 -6.12 9.56 -1.13
N VAL A 97 -6.37 10.21 -2.26
CA VAL A 97 -5.43 11.08 -2.96
C VAL A 97 -5.88 12.53 -2.93
N ASN A 98 -5.02 13.47 -3.28
CA ASN A 98 -5.41 14.86 -3.44
C ASN A 98 -6.37 15.04 -4.62
N TYR A 99 -7.24 16.05 -4.56
CA TYR A 99 -8.36 16.25 -5.49
C TYR A 99 -7.96 16.34 -6.96
N GLY A 100 -6.80 16.88 -7.27
CA GLY A 100 -6.32 17.05 -8.65
C GLY A 100 -5.45 15.89 -9.16
N ALA A 101 -5.33 14.78 -8.41
CA ALA A 101 -4.49 13.67 -8.82
C ALA A 101 -5.05 12.95 -10.06
N SER A 102 -4.19 12.65 -11.02
CA SER A 102 -4.50 11.82 -12.19
C SER A 102 -3.94 10.39 -12.04
N ASP A 103 -2.82 10.25 -11.35
CA ASP A 103 -2.12 8.98 -11.13
C ASP A 103 -1.33 9.01 -9.80
N LEU A 104 -0.80 7.85 -9.39
CA LEU A 104 -0.03 7.74 -8.15
C LEU A 104 1.37 8.34 -8.26
N GLU A 105 1.94 8.39 -9.46
CA GLU A 105 3.33 8.84 -9.66
C GLU A 105 3.44 10.34 -9.50
N THR A 106 2.43 11.08 -9.99
CA THR A 106 2.40 12.54 -9.98
C THR A 106 1.58 13.13 -8.84
N CYS A 107 0.84 12.31 -8.06
CA CYS A 107 0.05 12.83 -6.96
C CYS A 107 0.96 13.35 -5.83
N GLU A 108 0.62 14.52 -5.29
CA GLU A 108 1.37 15.14 -4.18
C GLU A 108 1.22 14.35 -2.87
N ARG A 109 0.08 13.71 -2.68
CA ARG A 109 -0.21 12.93 -1.49
C ARG A 109 -1.08 11.71 -1.81
N ALA A 110 -0.63 10.54 -1.38
CA ALA A 110 -1.43 9.32 -1.31
C ALA A 110 -1.54 8.86 0.14
N THR A 111 -2.75 8.66 0.63
CA THR A 111 -3.04 8.28 2.03
C THR A 111 -3.72 6.93 2.06
N HIS A 112 -3.17 6.00 2.82
CA HIS A 112 -3.78 4.72 3.15
C HIS A 112 -4.46 4.80 4.52
N VAL A 113 -5.75 4.57 4.54
CA VAL A 113 -6.56 4.50 5.76
C VAL A 113 -6.54 3.07 6.28
N MET A 114 -5.99 2.86 7.46
CA MET A 114 -5.87 1.52 8.06
C MET A 114 -6.64 1.44 9.36
N ARG A 115 -7.32 0.31 9.59
CA ARG A 115 -7.90 -0.02 10.89
C ARG A 115 -7.02 -1.05 11.58
N LYS A 116 -6.48 -0.73 12.75
CA LYS A 116 -5.59 -1.60 13.51
C LYS A 116 -6.06 -1.75 14.96
N SER A 117 -6.03 -2.97 15.48
CA SER A 117 -6.31 -3.21 16.90
C SER A 117 -5.22 -2.59 17.78
N SER A 118 -5.55 -2.21 19.02
CA SER A 118 -4.60 -1.65 19.99
C SER A 118 -3.37 -2.56 20.18
N ASN A 119 -3.56 -3.89 20.18
CA ASN A 119 -2.45 -4.84 20.26
C ASN A 119 -1.53 -4.79 19.04
N SER A 120 -2.09 -4.61 17.83
CA SER A 120 -1.29 -4.46 16.60
C SER A 120 -0.45 -3.17 16.65
N VAL A 121 -1.05 -2.07 17.10
CA VAL A 121 -0.35 -0.80 17.28
C VAL A 121 0.76 -0.95 18.32
N ARG A 122 0.48 -1.58 19.46
CA ARG A 122 1.48 -1.80 20.52
C ARG A 122 2.65 -2.67 20.04
N LYS A 123 2.40 -3.71 19.25
CA LYS A 123 3.48 -4.50 18.63
C LYS A 123 4.40 -3.65 17.75
N MET A 124 3.83 -2.73 16.96
CA MET A 124 4.60 -1.82 16.13
C MET A 124 5.41 -0.80 16.95
N GLN A 125 4.91 -0.38 18.11
CA GLN A 125 5.66 0.46 19.05
C GLN A 125 6.83 -0.30 19.67
N VAL A 126 6.59 -1.51 20.15
CA VAL A 126 7.64 -2.37 20.76
C VAL A 126 8.74 -2.69 19.75
N ASN A 127 8.38 -2.92 18.49
CA ASN A 127 9.34 -3.18 17.40
C ASN A 127 10.07 -1.89 16.93
N GLY A 128 9.79 -0.72 17.52
CA GLY A 128 10.40 0.55 17.13
C GLY A 128 9.96 1.08 15.75
N PHE A 129 8.91 0.48 15.17
CA PHE A 129 8.33 0.98 13.92
C PHE A 129 7.47 2.22 14.15
N TYR A 130 6.71 2.25 15.24
CA TYR A 130 6.00 3.41 15.73
C TYR A 130 6.69 3.97 16.97
N ARG A 131 6.54 5.27 17.21
CA ARG A 131 6.99 5.92 18.45
C ARG A 131 6.24 5.33 19.63
N ASP A 132 6.94 5.10 20.73
CA ASP A 132 6.31 4.65 21.99
C ASP A 132 5.67 5.86 22.70
N ILE A 133 4.46 6.15 22.30
CA ILE A 133 3.61 7.23 22.83
C ILE A 133 2.26 6.65 23.23
N ASP A 134 1.66 7.26 24.25
CA ASP A 134 0.31 6.91 24.64
C ASP A 134 -0.69 7.39 23.58
N ILE A 135 -1.52 6.48 23.08
CA ILE A 135 -2.57 6.75 22.10
C ILE A 135 -3.89 6.54 22.83
N PRO A 136 -4.80 7.55 22.81
CA PRO A 136 -6.12 7.36 23.39
C PRO A 136 -6.85 6.17 22.78
N ASP A 137 -7.69 5.51 23.55
CA ASP A 137 -8.54 4.43 23.05
C ASP A 137 -9.29 4.89 21.80
N GLY A 138 -9.40 3.98 20.84
CA GLY A 138 -10.01 4.27 19.55
C GLY A 138 -11.42 4.83 19.74
N SER A 139 -11.67 6.04 19.22
CA SER A 139 -12.99 6.67 19.32
C SER A 139 -13.94 6.07 18.26
N ASP A 140 -15.21 5.95 18.60
CA ASP A 140 -16.34 5.54 17.74
C ASP A 140 -16.65 6.61 16.63
N ASN A 141 -15.66 7.20 16.02
CA ASN A 141 -15.87 8.10 14.90
C ASN A 141 -16.28 7.32 13.64
N THR A 142 -17.50 6.80 13.69
CA THR A 142 -18.16 6.28 12.50
C THR A 142 -18.42 7.47 11.58
N SER A 143 -17.81 7.48 10.41
CA SER A 143 -18.05 8.53 9.40
C SER A 143 -19.54 8.54 9.04
N ASP A 144 -20.06 9.70 8.61
CA ASP A 144 -21.47 9.79 8.19
C ASP A 144 -21.77 8.89 6.99
N ILE A 145 -20.76 8.58 6.18
CA ILE A 145 -20.83 7.60 5.08
C ILE A 145 -21.06 6.20 5.62
N ASN A 146 -20.30 5.77 6.62
CA ASN A 146 -20.47 4.46 7.25
C ASN A 146 -21.82 4.34 7.99
N LYS A 147 -22.30 5.43 8.60
CA LYS A 147 -23.64 5.45 9.20
C LYS A 147 -24.72 5.21 8.16
N LYS A 148 -24.67 5.91 7.02
CA LYS A 148 -25.60 5.70 5.91
C LYS A 148 -25.48 4.32 5.30
N TYR A 149 -24.26 3.79 5.16
CA TYR A 149 -24.04 2.42 4.68
C TYR A 149 -24.70 1.39 5.60
N ASN A 150 -24.48 1.50 6.92
CA ASN A 150 -25.11 0.64 7.91
C ASN A 150 -26.64 0.75 7.91
N GLU A 151 -27.19 1.96 7.71
CA GLU A 151 -28.64 2.17 7.55
C GLU A 151 -29.18 1.45 6.31
N ILE A 152 -28.46 1.48 5.19
CA ILE A 152 -28.87 0.83 3.93
C ILE A 152 -28.77 -0.70 4.04
N THR A 153 -27.72 -1.21 4.68
CA THR A 153 -27.49 -2.65 4.86
C THR A 153 -28.30 -3.25 6.02
N GLY A 154 -28.91 -2.41 6.87
CA GLY A 154 -29.63 -2.85 8.06
C GLY A 154 -28.71 -3.35 9.18
N GLU A 155 -27.43 -3.00 9.12
CA GLU A 155 -26.47 -3.33 10.17
C GLU A 155 -26.64 -2.37 11.36
N ALA A 156 -26.52 -2.90 12.58
CA ALA A 156 -26.52 -2.07 13.78
C ALA A 156 -25.33 -1.14 13.80
N ALA A 157 -25.47 0.03 14.42
CA ALA A 157 -24.35 0.95 14.63
C ALA A 157 -23.15 0.18 15.22
N THR A 158 -22.03 0.22 14.53
CA THR A 158 -20.81 -0.48 14.96
C THR A 158 -20.23 0.25 16.16
N TYR A 159 -20.38 -0.32 17.34
CA TYR A 159 -19.63 0.12 18.51
C TYR A 159 -18.19 -0.39 18.39
N ASN A 160 -17.22 0.44 18.73
CA ASN A 160 -15.81 0.04 18.68
C ASN A 160 -15.42 -0.81 19.91
N PHE A 161 -16.07 -1.99 20.04
CA PHE A 161 -15.78 -2.93 21.14
C PHE A 161 -14.34 -3.46 21.12
N ASP A 162 -13.69 -3.45 19.95
CA ASP A 162 -12.35 -4.01 19.76
C ASP A 162 -11.23 -3.00 19.94
N ASN A 163 -11.54 -1.77 20.37
CA ASN A 163 -10.55 -0.69 20.52
C ASN A 163 -9.71 -0.51 19.25
N THR A 164 -10.38 -0.40 18.10
CA THR A 164 -9.72 -0.27 16.80
C THR A 164 -9.30 1.18 16.55
N HIS A 165 -8.03 1.38 16.24
CA HIS A 165 -7.47 2.68 15.86
C HIS A 165 -7.57 2.89 14.35
N THR A 166 -8.01 4.07 13.93
CA THR A 166 -7.91 4.50 12.54
C THR A 166 -6.58 5.20 12.33
N ILE A 167 -5.72 4.60 11.55
CA ILE A 167 -4.36 5.08 11.27
C ILE A 167 -4.26 5.51 9.83
N LEU A 168 -3.74 6.71 9.61
CA LEU A 168 -3.45 7.24 8.29
C LEU A 168 -1.95 7.11 8.02
N GLU A 169 -1.60 6.41 6.95
CA GLU A 169 -0.24 6.37 6.42
C GLU A 169 -0.22 7.21 5.13
N MET A 170 0.46 8.33 5.19
CA MET A 170 0.53 9.31 4.12
C MET A 170 1.89 9.27 3.44
N GLN A 171 1.91 9.07 2.13
CA GLN A 171 3.05 9.33 1.28
C GLN A 171 2.91 10.76 0.74
N VAL A 172 3.79 11.64 1.16
CA VAL A 172 3.67 13.08 0.92
C VAL A 172 5.05 13.71 0.84
N ASP A 173 5.18 14.78 0.04
CA ASP A 173 6.40 15.57 -0.03
C ASP A 173 6.31 16.69 0.99
N LEU A 174 7.31 16.82 1.85
CA LEU A 174 7.36 17.78 2.94
C LEU A 174 8.72 18.48 2.99
N ASP A 175 8.71 19.76 3.33
CA ASP A 175 9.88 20.50 3.77
C ASP A 175 9.80 20.60 5.31
N LEU A 176 10.60 19.78 5.99
CA LEU A 176 10.55 19.62 7.44
C LEU A 176 11.74 20.36 8.10
N GLU A 177 11.45 21.22 9.06
CA GLU A 177 12.45 21.94 9.85
C GLU A 177 13.48 20.96 10.47
N GLY A 178 14.75 21.17 10.18
CA GLY A 178 15.86 20.33 10.61
C GLY A 178 16.11 19.08 9.76
N PHE A 179 15.32 18.86 8.69
CA PHE A 179 15.44 17.76 7.74
C PHE A 179 15.28 18.22 6.28
N GLU A 180 15.51 19.52 6.05
CA GLU A 180 15.35 20.17 4.77
C GLU A 180 16.28 19.56 3.72
N ASP A 181 15.88 19.68 2.47
CA ASP A 181 16.76 19.37 1.36
C ASP A 181 17.90 20.39 1.25
N THR A 182 19.12 19.90 1.00
CA THR A 182 20.31 20.75 0.85
C THR A 182 21.03 20.47 -0.46
N ASN A 183 21.59 21.51 -1.07
CA ASN A 183 22.46 21.41 -2.22
C ASN A 183 23.87 20.90 -1.82
N GLU A 184 24.78 20.74 -2.80
CA GLU A 184 26.16 20.28 -2.56
C GLU A 184 26.95 21.25 -1.68
N GLU A 185 26.55 22.51 -1.59
CA GLU A 185 27.18 23.56 -0.78
C GLU A 185 26.63 23.61 0.66
N GLY A 186 25.59 22.76 0.97
CA GLY A 186 24.94 22.66 2.28
C GLY A 186 23.86 23.73 2.50
N GLU A 187 23.48 24.49 1.46
CA GLU A 187 22.39 25.47 1.56
C GLU A 187 21.05 24.79 1.35
N GLN A 188 20.03 25.26 2.09
CA GLN A 188 18.65 24.79 1.96
C GLN A 188 18.09 25.11 0.59
N THR A 189 17.54 24.12 -0.10
CA THR A 189 16.95 24.30 -1.44
C THR A 189 15.51 24.78 -1.39
N GLY A 190 14.81 24.60 -0.26
CA GLY A 190 13.37 24.84 -0.12
C GLY A 190 12.50 23.84 -0.90
N ILE A 191 13.06 22.71 -1.34
CA ILE A 191 12.34 21.66 -2.06
C ILE A 191 11.76 20.68 -1.04
N ALA A 192 10.45 20.41 -1.14
CA ALA A 192 9.81 19.36 -0.38
C ALA A 192 10.26 17.98 -0.88
N ILE A 193 10.71 17.12 0.04
CA ILE A 193 11.20 15.78 -0.26
C ILE A 193 10.24 14.69 0.23
N PRO A 194 10.26 13.48 -0.36
CA PRO A 194 9.28 12.44 -0.05
C PRO A 194 9.43 11.84 1.35
N TYR A 195 8.32 11.80 2.09
CA TYR A 195 8.18 11.13 3.37
C TYR A 195 7.00 10.16 3.42
N VAL A 196 7.09 9.20 4.31
CA VAL A 196 5.94 8.43 4.81
C VAL A 196 5.66 8.90 6.23
N VAL A 197 4.49 9.50 6.42
CA VAL A 197 4.02 9.98 7.73
C VAL A 197 2.85 9.12 8.18
N THR A 198 2.94 8.58 9.39
CA THR A 198 1.86 7.79 9.97
C THR A 198 1.31 8.51 11.19
N ILE A 199 0.00 8.70 11.22
CA ILE A 199 -0.71 9.37 12.32
C ILE A 199 -1.88 8.53 12.81
N ASP A 200 -2.18 8.64 14.09
CA ASP A 200 -3.47 8.20 14.64
C ASP A 200 -4.51 9.27 14.34
N TYR A 201 -5.51 8.93 13.53
CA TYR A 201 -6.47 9.91 12.98
C TYR A 201 -7.27 10.65 14.07
N PRO A 202 -7.85 9.95 15.08
CA PRO A 202 -8.66 10.63 16.09
C PRO A 202 -7.88 11.61 16.97
N SER A 203 -6.65 11.25 17.35
CA SER A 203 -5.83 12.07 18.25
C SER A 203 -4.89 13.05 17.51
N GLY A 204 -4.68 12.86 16.22
CA GLY A 204 -3.70 13.59 15.44
C GLY A 204 -2.24 13.33 15.83
N LYS A 205 -1.99 12.33 16.70
CA LYS A 205 -0.63 12.00 17.15
C LYS A 205 0.19 11.34 16.04
N ILE A 206 1.41 11.84 15.84
CA ILE A 206 2.34 11.30 14.87
C ILE A 206 2.99 10.04 15.44
N LEU A 207 2.77 8.91 14.77
CA LEU A 207 3.31 7.60 15.13
C LEU A 207 4.69 7.36 14.50
N SER A 208 4.90 7.78 13.26
CA SER A 208 6.20 7.71 12.61
C SER A 208 6.33 8.73 11.47
N ILE A 209 7.57 9.16 11.22
CA ILE A 209 7.96 9.90 10.02
C ILE A 209 9.21 9.21 9.48
N ARG A 210 9.21 8.87 8.21
CA ARG A 210 10.33 8.19 7.55
C ARG A 210 10.54 8.78 6.17
N ARG A 211 11.81 8.89 5.73
CA ARG A 211 12.15 9.25 4.37
C ARG A 211 11.64 8.19 3.40
N ASN A 212 11.04 8.61 2.28
CA ASN A 212 10.46 7.74 1.26
C ASN A 212 11.26 7.74 -0.04
N TYR A 213 12.59 7.71 0.07
CA TYR A 213 13.53 7.61 -1.05
C TYR A 213 14.73 6.76 -0.62
N PHE A 214 15.54 6.33 -1.57
CA PHE A 214 16.79 5.63 -1.28
C PHE A 214 17.88 6.63 -0.88
N GLU A 215 18.68 6.34 0.13
CA GLU A 215 19.73 7.23 0.65
C GLU A 215 20.83 7.50 -0.38
N ASP A 216 21.06 6.55 -1.29
CA ASP A 216 22.02 6.63 -2.40
C ASP A 216 21.43 7.27 -3.67
N ASP A 217 20.14 7.65 -3.67
CA ASP A 217 19.52 8.35 -4.80
C ASP A 217 19.72 9.86 -4.70
N PRO A 218 20.58 10.48 -5.55
CA PRO A 218 20.81 11.91 -5.51
C PRO A 218 19.58 12.74 -5.90
N LYS A 219 18.61 12.13 -6.61
CA LYS A 219 17.38 12.80 -7.03
C LYS A 219 16.28 12.69 -5.99
N LYS A 220 16.47 11.91 -4.93
CA LYS A 220 15.49 11.67 -3.86
C LYS A 220 14.10 11.30 -4.38
N LEU A 221 14.05 10.44 -5.41
CA LEU A 221 12.79 10.03 -6.04
C LEU A 221 11.94 9.22 -5.08
N ARG A 222 10.63 9.53 -5.06
CA ARG A 222 9.65 8.84 -4.23
C ARG A 222 9.61 7.34 -4.53
N ARG A 223 9.71 6.54 -3.49
CA ARG A 223 9.49 5.09 -3.59
C ARG A 223 8.00 4.81 -3.66
N MET A 224 7.60 4.06 -4.69
CA MET A 224 6.20 3.68 -4.89
C MET A 224 5.91 2.39 -4.12
N HIS A 225 5.01 2.49 -3.13
CA HIS A 225 4.55 1.34 -2.34
C HIS A 225 3.21 0.80 -2.82
N PHE A 226 2.52 1.52 -3.67
CA PHE A 226 1.22 1.14 -4.21
C PHE A 226 1.28 0.92 -5.71
N VAL A 227 0.54 -0.10 -6.15
CA VAL A 227 0.23 -0.33 -7.58
C VAL A 227 -1.28 -0.15 -7.73
N HIS A 228 -1.68 0.74 -8.62
CA HIS A 228 -3.07 1.02 -8.93
C HIS A 228 -3.53 0.17 -10.12
N TYR A 229 -4.62 -0.57 -9.93
CA TYR A 229 -5.31 -1.34 -10.95
C TYR A 229 -6.63 -0.67 -11.26
N GLN A 230 -6.89 -0.41 -12.54
CA GLN A 230 -8.17 0.12 -13.04
C GLN A 230 -8.84 -0.94 -13.90
N TYR A 231 -10.14 -1.19 -13.66
CA TYR A 231 -10.90 -2.12 -14.51
C TYR A 231 -11.19 -1.50 -15.87
N LEU A 232 -11.79 -0.32 -15.87
CA LEU A 232 -11.90 0.56 -17.04
C LEU A 232 -11.31 1.92 -16.66
N PRO A 233 -10.41 2.50 -17.48
CA PRO A 233 -9.90 3.84 -17.21
C PRO A 233 -11.05 4.85 -17.09
N GLY A 234 -11.06 5.60 -15.98
CA GLY A 234 -12.03 6.65 -15.71
C GLY A 234 -11.62 8.01 -16.27
N LEU A 235 -12.43 9.03 -15.97
CA LEU A 235 -12.12 10.43 -16.31
C LEU A 235 -11.19 11.11 -15.30
N GLY A 236 -10.85 10.43 -14.22
CA GLY A 236 -9.99 10.92 -13.16
C GLY A 236 -9.11 9.80 -12.59
N PHE A 237 -8.72 9.94 -11.34
CA PHE A 237 -7.85 8.98 -10.67
C PHE A 237 -8.44 7.56 -10.60
N TYR A 238 -9.71 7.42 -10.24
CA TYR A 238 -10.37 6.12 -10.11
C TYR A 238 -10.97 5.66 -11.44
N GLY A 239 -10.90 4.34 -11.68
CA GLY A 239 -11.53 3.69 -12.82
C GLY A 239 -13.03 3.44 -12.60
N PHE A 240 -13.69 3.00 -13.67
CA PHE A 240 -15.09 2.53 -13.66
C PHE A 240 -15.12 1.00 -13.47
N GLY A 241 -16.15 0.53 -12.69
CA GLY A 241 -16.50 -0.87 -12.49
C GLY A 241 -17.61 -1.38 -13.39
#